data_b15bde8b7f1f7fce09010726f770d5b6
#
_entry.id   b15bde8b7f1f7fce09010726f770d5b6
#
_cell.length_a   1.000
_cell.length_b   1.000
_cell.length_c   1.000
_cell.angle_alpha   90.00
_cell.angle_beta   90.00
_cell.angle_gamma   90.00
#
_symmetry.space_group_name_H-M   'P 1'
#
loop_
_entity.id
_entity.type
_entity.pdbx_description
1 polymer ?
#
loop_
_entity_poly.entity_id
_entity_poly.type
_entity_poly.pdbx_seq_one_letter_code
_entity_poly.pdbx_strand_id
1 'polypeptide(L)'
;MARGNEPPRKSKPKTVEEALHKAGHFYSMLQTSDGHWAGDYGGPHFLLPGLVVAWYIMEKPSQMIDNEAMELMKHYILVHQQADGGWGTHVESPSTMFGTTLMFVALRLLGVEYDDPAVVKGRKFILEQGGCVMTSSWAKFYLCLLGAMDWAAHNSGEFCRILLPRS
;
A
#
# COMPACT_ATOMS: atom_id res chain seq x y z
N MET A 1 -26.73 23.48 -0.30
CA MET A 1 -26.60 22.05 -0.60
C MET A 1 -27.92 21.54 -1.11
N ALA A 2 -28.09 21.40 -2.42
CA ALA A 2 -29.29 20.84 -3.01
C ALA A 2 -29.26 19.33 -2.84
N ARG A 3 -30.21 18.75 -2.09
CA ARG A 3 -30.45 17.32 -2.09
C ARG A 3 -30.90 16.94 -3.48
N GLY A 4 -30.01 16.34 -4.28
CA GLY A 4 -30.35 15.79 -5.57
C GLY A 4 -31.45 14.76 -5.40
N ASN A 5 -32.39 14.75 -6.34
CA ASN A 5 -33.51 13.85 -6.40
C ASN A 5 -33.01 12.40 -6.29
N GLU A 6 -33.23 11.75 -5.13
CA GLU A 6 -33.09 10.29 -5.04
C GLU A 6 -34.01 9.67 -6.12
N PRO A 7 -33.45 8.85 -7.00
CA PRO A 7 -34.30 8.13 -7.95
C PRO A 7 -35.27 7.23 -7.16
N PRO A 8 -36.52 7.10 -7.57
CA PRO A 8 -37.50 6.30 -6.85
C PRO A 8 -36.95 4.88 -6.68
N ARG A 9 -37.01 4.33 -5.46
CA ARG A 9 -36.66 2.94 -5.14
C ARG A 9 -37.49 2.00 -5.99
N LYS A 10 -37.05 1.76 -7.22
CA LYS A 10 -37.68 0.83 -8.15
C LYS A 10 -37.51 -0.59 -7.62
N SER A 11 -38.51 -1.43 -7.91
CA SER A 11 -38.62 -2.84 -7.54
C SER A 11 -37.28 -3.62 -7.53
N LYS A 12 -37.14 -4.57 -6.62
CA LYS A 12 -35.97 -5.48 -6.61
C LYS A 12 -35.82 -6.15 -7.98
N PRO A 13 -34.59 -6.27 -8.53
CA PRO A 13 -34.38 -6.96 -9.80
C PRO A 13 -34.77 -8.45 -9.66
N LYS A 14 -35.32 -9.01 -10.71
CA LYS A 14 -35.78 -10.40 -10.74
C LYS A 14 -34.77 -11.33 -11.41
N THR A 15 -33.88 -10.79 -12.24
CA THR A 15 -32.82 -11.53 -12.94
C THR A 15 -31.44 -10.89 -12.67
N VAL A 16 -30.39 -11.62 -12.99
CA VAL A 16 -29.01 -11.13 -12.89
C VAL A 16 -28.78 -9.99 -13.88
N GLU A 17 -29.29 -10.11 -15.09
CA GLU A 17 -29.19 -9.09 -16.14
C GLU A 17 -29.86 -7.79 -15.70
N GLU A 18 -31.07 -7.90 -15.13
CA GLU A 18 -31.80 -6.74 -14.61
C GLU A 18 -31.05 -6.08 -13.45
N ALA A 19 -30.43 -6.89 -12.56
CA ALA A 19 -29.60 -6.40 -11.47
C ALA A 19 -28.37 -5.65 -11.98
N LEU A 20 -27.67 -6.23 -12.98
CA LEU A 20 -26.50 -5.63 -13.59
C LEU A 20 -26.83 -4.29 -14.29
N HIS A 21 -27.90 -4.26 -15.07
CA HIS A 21 -28.37 -3.02 -15.72
C HIS A 21 -28.71 -1.93 -14.70
N LYS A 22 -29.42 -2.27 -13.63
CA LYS A 22 -29.76 -1.30 -12.57
C LYS A 22 -28.54 -0.80 -11.83
N ALA A 23 -27.60 -1.68 -11.50
CA ALA A 23 -26.37 -1.32 -10.81
C ALA A 23 -25.48 -0.43 -11.70
N GLY A 24 -25.29 -0.79 -12.97
CA GLY A 24 -24.50 0.00 -13.93
C GLY A 24 -25.12 1.38 -14.15
N HIS A 25 -26.45 1.45 -14.33
CA HIS A 25 -27.13 2.73 -14.47
C HIS A 25 -27.04 3.59 -13.21
N PHE A 26 -27.21 3.01 -12.02
CA PHE A 26 -27.04 3.74 -10.76
C PHE A 26 -25.62 4.26 -10.62
N TYR A 27 -24.63 3.42 -10.90
CA TYR A 27 -23.23 3.80 -10.78
C TYR A 27 -22.82 4.88 -11.78
N SER A 28 -23.34 4.83 -13.01
CA SER A 28 -23.11 5.89 -14.01
C SER A 28 -23.70 7.25 -13.60
N MET A 29 -24.78 7.28 -12.84
CA MET A 29 -25.35 8.54 -12.31
C MET A 29 -24.50 9.16 -11.20
N LEU A 30 -23.61 8.41 -10.57
CA LEU A 30 -22.68 8.90 -9.55
C LEU A 30 -21.41 9.49 -10.16
N GLN A 31 -21.21 9.30 -11.46
CA GLN A 31 -20.04 9.83 -12.16
C GLN A 31 -20.09 11.35 -12.23
N THR A 32 -18.99 12.00 -11.90
CA THR A 32 -18.84 13.46 -11.95
C THR A 32 -18.64 13.93 -13.41
N SER A 33 -18.77 15.23 -13.65
CA SER A 33 -18.69 15.82 -15.00
C SER A 33 -17.33 15.65 -15.67
N ASP A 34 -16.27 15.44 -14.90
CA ASP A 34 -14.91 15.15 -15.36
C ASP A 34 -14.61 13.65 -15.55
N GLY A 35 -15.62 12.80 -15.34
CA GLY A 35 -15.56 11.36 -15.66
C GLY A 35 -15.13 10.46 -14.52
N HIS A 36 -14.77 10.98 -13.32
CA HIS A 36 -14.43 10.15 -12.18
C HIS A 36 -15.61 9.90 -11.23
N TRP A 37 -15.44 8.98 -10.30
CA TRP A 37 -16.35 8.75 -9.18
C TRP A 37 -15.72 9.30 -7.90
N ALA A 38 -16.44 10.16 -7.20
CA ALA A 38 -16.03 10.69 -5.92
C ALA A 38 -16.04 9.55 -4.87
N GLY A 39 -14.87 9.05 -4.56
CA GLY A 39 -14.64 8.03 -3.56
C GLY A 39 -13.40 8.38 -2.78
N ASP A 40 -13.52 9.32 -1.86
CA ASP A 40 -12.43 9.66 -0.94
C ASP A 40 -12.25 8.53 0.07
N TYR A 41 -11.44 7.56 -0.30
CA TYR A 41 -10.93 6.57 0.62
C TYR A 41 -9.43 6.78 0.81
N GLY A 42 -9.10 7.68 1.74
CA GLY A 42 -7.75 7.96 2.17
C GLY A 42 -7.32 7.06 3.32
N GLY A 43 -6.02 6.85 3.48
CA GLY A 43 -5.44 6.24 4.65
C GLY A 43 -4.91 4.81 4.56
N PRO A 44 -5.26 3.95 3.57
CA PRO A 44 -4.67 2.62 3.49
C PRO A 44 -3.20 2.69 3.07
N HIS A 45 -2.32 2.42 4.02
CA HIS A 45 -0.87 2.48 3.82
C HIS A 45 -0.34 1.38 2.91
N PHE A 46 -0.94 0.19 2.92
CA PHE A 46 -0.40 -1.00 2.27
C PHE A 46 -0.46 -0.96 0.73
N LEU A 47 -1.17 -0.01 0.14
CA LEU A 47 -1.28 0.11 -1.32
C LEU A 47 -0.05 0.79 -1.94
N LEU A 48 0.45 1.85 -1.30
CA LEU A 48 1.60 2.61 -1.79
C LEU A 48 2.87 1.77 -1.97
N PRO A 49 3.28 0.91 -1.03
CA PRO A 49 4.43 0.03 -1.22
C PRO A 49 4.33 -0.89 -2.43
N GLY A 50 3.14 -1.42 -2.72
CA GLY A 50 2.92 -2.25 -3.90
C GLY A 50 3.21 -1.52 -5.20
N LEU A 51 2.80 -0.26 -5.30
CA LEU A 51 3.09 0.61 -6.43
C LEU A 51 4.59 0.88 -6.57
N VAL A 52 5.27 1.22 -5.47
CA VAL A 52 6.72 1.47 -5.45
C VAL A 52 7.51 0.22 -5.86
N VAL A 53 7.13 -0.96 -5.37
CA VAL A 53 7.74 -2.24 -5.77
C VAL A 53 7.54 -2.51 -7.26
N ALA A 54 6.34 -2.29 -7.78
CA ALA A 54 6.05 -2.48 -9.21
C ALA A 54 6.92 -1.55 -10.08
N TRP A 55 7.03 -0.28 -9.73
CA TRP A 55 7.88 0.68 -10.43
C TRP A 55 9.37 0.29 -10.40
N TYR A 56 9.85 -0.14 -9.25
CA TYR A 56 11.22 -0.59 -9.09
C TYR A 56 11.54 -1.78 -10.01
N ILE A 57 10.65 -2.79 -10.03
CA ILE A 57 10.83 -3.97 -10.89
C ILE A 57 10.76 -3.61 -12.37
N MET A 58 9.91 -2.66 -12.74
CA MET A 58 9.79 -2.19 -14.13
C MET A 58 10.94 -1.27 -14.58
N GLU A 59 11.84 -0.91 -13.69
CA GLU A 59 12.98 0.01 -13.95
C GLU A 59 12.56 1.35 -14.57
N LYS A 60 11.35 1.86 -14.25
CA LYS A 60 10.76 3.04 -14.87
C LYS A 60 10.26 4.13 -13.92
N PRO A 61 10.81 4.29 -12.70
CA PRO A 61 10.24 5.28 -11.78
C PRO A 61 10.29 6.71 -12.34
N SER A 62 11.39 7.12 -12.95
CA SER A 62 11.56 8.46 -13.51
C SER A 62 10.72 8.75 -14.78
N GLN A 63 10.18 7.73 -15.43
CA GLN A 63 9.30 7.87 -16.60
C GLN A 63 7.82 7.95 -16.21
N MET A 64 7.47 7.42 -15.06
CA MET A 64 6.09 7.29 -14.58
C MET A 64 5.72 8.33 -13.53
N ILE A 65 6.72 8.88 -12.86
CA ILE A 65 6.54 9.80 -11.74
C ILE A 65 7.71 10.78 -11.71
N ASP A 66 7.43 12.03 -11.47
CA ASP A 66 8.45 13.06 -11.32
C ASP A 66 9.10 13.03 -9.93
N ASN A 67 10.20 13.76 -9.79
CA ASN A 67 10.95 13.80 -8.54
C ASN A 67 10.11 14.42 -7.40
N GLU A 68 9.25 15.38 -7.69
CA GLU A 68 8.41 16.04 -6.70
C GLU A 68 7.42 15.03 -6.10
N ALA A 69 6.76 14.25 -6.93
CA ALA A 69 5.84 13.21 -6.47
C ALA A 69 6.57 12.10 -5.67
N MET A 70 7.81 11.73 -6.05
CA MET A 70 8.61 10.80 -5.23
C MET A 70 8.93 11.36 -3.85
N GLU A 71 9.31 12.63 -3.75
CA GLU A 71 9.56 13.28 -2.46
C GLU A 71 8.28 13.40 -1.61
N LEU A 72 7.15 13.68 -2.22
CA LEU A 72 5.86 13.69 -1.53
C LEU A 72 5.50 12.30 -0.99
N MET A 73 5.78 11.23 -1.72
CA MET A 73 5.57 9.86 -1.23
C MET A 73 6.48 9.53 -0.04
N LYS A 74 7.75 9.89 -0.10
CA LYS A 74 8.68 9.74 1.05
C LYS A 74 8.15 10.51 2.25
N HIS A 75 7.80 11.77 2.05
CA HIS A 75 7.26 12.60 3.11
C HIS A 75 6.00 11.98 3.72
N TYR A 76 5.06 11.53 2.88
CA TYR A 76 3.86 10.85 3.35
C TYR A 76 4.17 9.65 4.24
N ILE A 77 5.10 8.78 3.83
CA ILE A 77 5.48 7.62 4.64
C ILE A 77 6.10 8.06 5.97
N LEU A 78 7.02 9.03 5.93
CA LEU A 78 7.77 9.50 7.10
C LEU A 78 6.87 10.14 8.17
N VAL A 79 5.89 10.97 7.76
CA VAL A 79 4.99 11.65 8.71
C VAL A 79 3.98 10.72 9.37
N HIS A 80 3.75 9.53 8.79
CA HIS A 80 2.84 8.54 9.35
C HIS A 80 3.55 7.44 10.16
N GLN A 81 4.87 7.57 10.37
CA GLN A 81 5.58 6.67 11.28
C GLN A 81 5.11 6.89 12.70
N GLN A 82 4.76 5.82 13.39
CA GLN A 82 4.29 5.88 14.76
C GLN A 82 5.44 5.94 15.78
N ALA A 83 5.11 6.26 17.03
CA ALA A 83 6.10 6.44 18.10
C ALA A 83 6.92 5.17 18.40
N ASP A 84 6.34 3.98 18.15
CA ASP A 84 7.01 2.68 18.27
C ASP A 84 7.96 2.37 17.08
N GLY A 85 8.02 3.25 16.10
CA GLY A 85 8.85 3.11 14.90
C GLY A 85 8.21 2.32 13.77
N GLY A 86 7.00 1.82 13.95
CA GLY A 86 6.26 1.06 12.94
C GLY A 86 5.26 1.90 12.14
N TRP A 87 4.53 1.23 11.26
CA TRP A 87 3.40 1.75 10.50
C TRP A 87 2.24 0.77 10.54
N GLY A 88 1.04 1.31 10.65
CA GLY A 88 -0.19 0.54 10.50
C GLY A 88 -0.47 0.15 9.05
N THR A 89 -1.48 -0.69 8.84
CA THR A 89 -2.04 -0.94 7.51
C THR A 89 -2.90 0.23 7.01
N HIS A 90 -3.33 1.06 7.92
CA HIS A 90 -4.06 2.30 7.70
C HIS A 90 -3.49 3.39 8.60
N VAL A 91 -3.64 4.67 8.24
CA VAL A 91 -3.14 5.82 9.02
C VAL A 91 -3.64 5.82 10.48
N GLU A 92 -4.84 5.31 10.72
CA GLU A 92 -5.48 5.25 12.03
C GLU A 92 -5.24 3.93 12.79
N SER A 93 -4.64 2.92 12.14
CA SER A 93 -4.42 1.62 12.78
C SER A 93 -3.10 1.58 13.54
N PRO A 94 -3.00 0.78 14.62
CA PRO A 94 -1.73 0.55 15.29
C PRO A 94 -0.71 -0.07 14.33
N SER A 95 0.58 0.06 14.67
CA SER A 95 1.67 -0.52 13.89
C SER A 95 1.52 -2.03 13.77
N THR A 96 1.77 -2.53 12.56
CA THR A 96 1.70 -3.97 12.25
C THR A 96 2.99 -4.41 11.56
N MET A 97 3.31 -5.70 11.67
CA MET A 97 4.44 -6.28 10.92
C MET A 97 4.27 -6.11 9.41
N PHE A 98 3.05 -6.27 8.91
CA PHE A 98 2.72 -6.11 7.51
C PHE A 98 2.94 -4.66 7.04
N GLY A 99 2.32 -3.70 7.71
CA GLY A 99 2.46 -2.28 7.37
C GLY A 99 3.90 -1.81 7.49
N THR A 100 4.57 -2.14 8.61
CA THR A 100 5.95 -1.71 8.86
C THR A 100 6.92 -2.31 7.85
N THR A 101 6.82 -3.60 7.54
CA THR A 101 7.70 -4.25 6.55
C THR A 101 7.55 -3.60 5.18
N LEU A 102 6.32 -3.35 4.74
CA LEU A 102 6.07 -2.77 3.43
C LEU A 102 6.52 -1.30 3.35
N MET A 103 6.26 -0.49 4.38
CA MET A 103 6.70 0.91 4.42
C MET A 103 8.22 1.03 4.51
N PHE A 104 8.86 0.19 5.30
CA PHE A 104 10.32 0.09 5.34
C PHE A 104 10.90 -0.18 3.95
N VAL A 105 10.35 -1.18 3.24
CA VAL A 105 10.80 -1.51 1.87
C VAL A 105 10.56 -0.33 0.92
N ALA A 106 9.39 0.29 0.96
CA ALA A 106 9.08 1.43 0.11
C ALA A 106 10.05 2.60 0.32
N LEU A 107 10.38 2.96 1.56
CA LEU A 107 11.38 3.99 1.86
C LEU A 107 12.74 3.64 1.26
N ARG A 108 13.18 2.40 1.39
CA ARG A 108 14.46 1.95 0.83
C ARG A 108 14.48 2.00 -0.70
N LEU A 109 13.40 1.60 -1.36
CA LEU A 109 13.26 1.66 -2.82
C LEU A 109 13.15 3.10 -3.34
N LEU A 110 12.58 4.01 -2.55
CA LEU A 110 12.52 5.45 -2.83
C LEU A 110 13.85 6.16 -2.54
N GLY A 111 14.90 5.44 -2.11
CA GLY A 111 16.24 5.98 -1.91
C GLY A 111 16.49 6.64 -0.56
N VAL A 112 15.66 6.38 0.46
CA VAL A 112 15.96 6.84 1.83
C VAL A 112 17.11 6.00 2.39
N GLU A 113 18.11 6.64 2.96
CA GLU A 113 19.33 5.98 3.42
C GLU A 113 19.09 4.95 4.54
N TYR A 114 19.99 3.95 4.61
CA TYR A 114 19.84 2.83 5.56
C TYR A 114 19.95 3.26 7.02
N ASP A 115 20.70 4.31 7.28
CA ASP A 115 20.96 4.91 8.60
C ASP A 115 20.01 6.08 8.92
N ASP A 116 19.06 6.39 8.03
CA ASP A 116 18.01 7.36 8.33
C ASP A 116 17.26 6.95 9.61
N PRO A 117 17.02 7.90 10.53
CA PRO A 117 16.36 7.61 11.81
C PRO A 117 15.02 6.86 11.69
N ALA A 118 14.21 7.16 10.67
CA ALA A 118 12.93 6.48 10.47
C ALA A 118 13.14 5.04 9.99
N VAL A 119 14.10 4.82 9.08
CA VAL A 119 14.46 3.49 8.59
C VAL A 119 15.04 2.64 9.72
N VAL A 120 15.91 3.21 10.57
CA VAL A 120 16.48 2.53 11.75
C VAL A 120 15.38 2.12 12.74
N LYS A 121 14.42 3.01 13.04
CA LYS A 121 13.27 2.71 13.92
C LYS A 121 12.38 1.61 13.34
N GLY A 122 12.02 1.70 12.06
CA GLY A 122 11.21 0.69 11.38
C GLY A 122 11.88 -0.68 11.38
N ARG A 123 13.18 -0.73 11.11
CA ARG A 123 13.97 -1.97 11.19
C ARG A 123 14.00 -2.54 12.61
N LYS A 124 14.18 -1.69 13.61
CA LYS A 124 14.15 -2.11 15.02
C LYS A 124 12.79 -2.76 15.36
N PHE A 125 11.68 -2.10 14.99
CA PHE A 125 10.34 -2.66 15.19
C PHE A 125 10.21 -4.04 14.55
N ILE A 126 10.63 -4.22 13.29
CA ILE A 126 10.56 -5.51 12.58
C ILE A 126 11.36 -6.58 13.32
N LEU A 127 12.58 -6.27 13.77
CA LEU A 127 13.44 -7.23 14.47
C LEU A 127 12.88 -7.63 15.84
N GLU A 128 12.34 -6.69 16.60
CA GLU A 128 11.73 -6.94 17.92
C GLU A 128 10.47 -7.81 17.83
N GLN A 129 9.79 -7.79 16.69
CA GLN A 129 8.62 -8.63 16.41
C GLN A 129 8.97 -9.99 15.79
N GLY A 130 10.24 -10.39 15.77
CA GLY A 130 10.69 -11.69 15.29
C GLY A 130 11.20 -11.67 13.84
N GLY A 131 11.38 -10.51 13.25
CA GLY A 131 11.91 -10.35 11.90
C GLY A 131 10.86 -10.47 10.80
N CYS A 132 11.26 -10.22 9.56
CA CYS A 132 10.33 -10.19 8.42
C CYS A 132 9.66 -11.55 8.09
N VAL A 133 10.16 -12.65 8.64
CA VAL A 133 9.51 -13.97 8.54
C VAL A 133 8.14 -13.99 9.23
N MET A 134 7.91 -13.10 10.17
CA MET A 134 6.64 -12.97 10.89
C MET A 134 5.61 -12.10 10.16
N THR A 135 5.97 -11.52 9.01
CA THR A 135 5.01 -10.75 8.22
C THR A 135 4.05 -11.66 7.43
N SER A 136 2.99 -11.08 6.87
CA SER A 136 2.02 -11.83 6.06
C SER A 136 2.62 -12.37 4.76
N SER A 137 1.98 -13.38 4.17
CA SER A 137 2.37 -13.98 2.89
C SER A 137 2.47 -12.93 1.78
N TRP A 138 1.61 -11.92 1.79
CA TRP A 138 1.64 -10.86 0.80
C TRP A 138 2.95 -10.04 0.87
N ALA A 139 3.36 -9.60 2.04
CA ALA A 139 4.63 -8.89 2.19
C ALA A 139 5.82 -9.81 1.88
N LYS A 140 5.78 -11.08 2.29
CA LYS A 140 6.81 -12.08 1.92
C LYS A 140 6.94 -12.22 0.40
N PHE A 141 5.83 -12.23 -0.32
CA PHE A 141 5.83 -12.27 -1.79
C PHE A 141 6.63 -11.10 -2.38
N TYR A 142 6.38 -9.86 -1.93
CA TYR A 142 7.15 -8.71 -2.39
C TYR A 142 8.64 -8.80 -2.00
N LEU A 143 8.96 -9.28 -0.80
CA LEU A 143 10.36 -9.49 -0.40
C LEU A 143 11.07 -10.53 -1.28
N CYS A 144 10.37 -11.59 -1.67
CA CYS A 144 10.90 -12.60 -2.59
C CYS A 144 11.11 -12.03 -4.00
N LEU A 145 10.16 -11.25 -4.52
CA LEU A 145 10.30 -10.57 -5.82
C LEU A 145 11.50 -9.63 -5.86
N LEU A 146 11.79 -8.96 -4.75
CA LEU A 146 12.92 -8.05 -4.62
C LEU A 146 14.26 -8.77 -4.32
N GLY A 147 14.25 -10.10 -4.20
CA GLY A 147 15.43 -10.87 -3.80
C GLY A 147 15.85 -10.66 -2.33
N ALA A 148 15.02 -10.00 -1.54
CA ALA A 148 15.28 -9.73 -0.12
C ALA A 148 14.92 -10.93 0.80
N MET A 149 14.18 -11.90 0.27
CA MET A 149 13.81 -13.16 0.92
C MET A 149 13.90 -14.31 -0.08
N ASP A 150 14.35 -15.49 0.37
CA ASP A 150 14.33 -16.69 -0.44
C ASP A 150 12.87 -17.19 -0.61
N TRP A 151 12.52 -17.68 -1.80
CA TRP A 151 11.21 -18.27 -2.08
C TRP A 151 10.91 -19.50 -1.21
N ALA A 152 11.94 -20.25 -0.82
CA ALA A 152 11.78 -21.36 0.12
C ALA A 152 11.30 -20.88 1.50
N ALA A 153 11.66 -19.66 1.90
CA ALA A 153 11.22 -19.05 3.16
C ALA A 153 9.81 -18.45 3.11
N HIS A 154 9.18 -18.38 1.94
CA HIS A 154 7.83 -17.83 1.80
C HIS A 154 6.79 -18.66 2.58
N ASN A 155 6.90 -19.97 2.57
CA ASN A 155 5.97 -20.90 3.21
C ASN A 155 6.51 -21.54 4.49
N SER A 156 7.82 -21.53 4.70
CA SER A 156 8.48 -22.01 5.93
C SER A 156 8.90 -20.81 6.78
N GLY A 157 8.78 -20.90 8.11
CA GLY A 157 9.22 -19.86 9.03
C GLY A 157 10.74 -19.65 9.07
N GLU A 158 11.49 -20.11 8.08
CA GLU A 158 12.94 -20.10 8.05
C GLU A 158 13.50 -19.04 7.10
N PHE A 159 14.39 -18.21 7.61
CA PHE A 159 15.31 -17.26 6.99
C PHE A 159 14.74 -16.10 6.16
N CYS A 160 14.69 -14.94 6.79
CA CYS A 160 14.68 -13.65 6.12
C CYS A 160 16.07 -13.01 6.15
N ARG A 161 16.69 -12.81 5.01
CA ARG A 161 17.80 -11.88 4.86
C ARG A 161 17.21 -10.50 4.54
N ILE A 162 17.18 -9.60 5.53
CA ILE A 162 16.97 -8.16 5.24
C ILE A 162 18.30 -7.64 4.66
N LEU A 163 18.57 -8.03 3.43
CA LEU A 163 19.69 -7.55 2.65
C LEU A 163 19.14 -6.84 1.41
N LEU A 164 18.61 -5.62 1.59
CA LEU A 164 18.63 -4.69 0.48
C LEU A 164 20.08 -4.26 0.31
N PRO A 165 20.65 -4.30 -0.92
CA PRO A 165 22.04 -4.05 -1.14
C PRO A 165 22.43 -2.68 -0.57
N ARG A 166 23.59 -2.65 0.10
CA ARG A 166 24.32 -1.40 0.31
C ARG A 166 24.71 -0.93 -1.10
N SER A 167 24.12 0.18 -1.53
CA SER A 167 24.58 0.91 -2.73
C SER A 167 26.02 1.28 -2.60
#